data_8079ea8b6c488149beeb3e1e36faf6eb
#
_entry.id   8079ea8b6c488149beeb3e1e36faf6eb
#
_cell.length_a   1.000
_cell.length_b   1.000
_cell.length_c   1.000
_cell.angle_alpha   90.00
_cell.angle_beta   90.00
_cell.angle_gamma   90.00
#
_symmetry.space_group_name_H-M   'P 1'
#
loop_
_entity.id
_entity.type
_entity.pdbx_description
1 polymer ?
#
loop_
_entity_poly.entity_id
_entity_poly.type
_entity_poly.pdbx_seq_one_letter_code
_entity_poly.pdbx_strand_id
1 'polypeptide(L)'
;DPGKIDIIAHGIPDVPLASTRAAKERLGFTDRKVILTFGLMSPNKGIETMIEAMPEIVRRTPDALYVVMGATHPVLQAEAGEQYRDTLTAQVHELGLDDHVVFINRFVDRPELLDHIAMCDVYATPYLAAAQMTSGTLAYSHGMGRPVVSTPYWHAAELLADGSGVLIPFDNPAGFGPAIADLLSNETERLAMGRKA
;
A
#
# COMPACT_ATOMS: atom_id res chain seq x y z
N ASP A 1 -35.61 2.40 7.85
CA ASP A 1 -35.89 1.35 8.86
C ASP A 1 -34.59 0.58 9.08
N PRO A 2 -33.89 0.74 10.23
CA PRO A 2 -32.62 0.05 10.54
C PRO A 2 -32.73 -1.48 10.46
N GLY A 3 -33.90 -2.06 10.70
CA GLY A 3 -34.13 -3.50 10.61
C GLY A 3 -34.18 -4.06 9.17
N LYS A 4 -33.93 -3.22 8.15
CA LYS A 4 -33.84 -3.63 6.74
C LYS A 4 -32.43 -3.47 6.16
N ILE A 5 -31.42 -3.22 7.02
CA ILE A 5 -30.02 -3.00 6.62
C ILE A 5 -29.16 -4.06 7.27
N ASP A 6 -28.51 -4.88 6.46
CA ASP A 6 -27.48 -5.80 6.90
C ASP A 6 -26.12 -5.23 6.53
N ILE A 7 -25.17 -5.27 7.47
CA ILE A 7 -23.77 -4.88 7.23
C ILE A 7 -23.00 -6.13 6.87
N ILE A 8 -22.48 -6.18 5.64
CA ILE A 8 -21.65 -7.27 5.14
C ILE A 8 -20.24 -6.71 4.93
N ALA A 9 -19.26 -7.24 5.65
CA ALA A 9 -17.86 -6.86 5.47
C ALA A 9 -17.37 -7.22 4.06
N HIS A 10 -16.37 -6.46 3.58
CA HIS A 10 -15.76 -6.73 2.28
C HIS A 10 -15.12 -8.13 2.28
N GLY A 11 -15.60 -9.01 1.40
CA GLY A 11 -15.06 -10.37 1.26
C GLY A 11 -13.64 -10.37 0.69
N ILE A 12 -12.79 -11.24 1.25
CA ILE A 12 -11.44 -11.50 0.78
C ILE A 12 -11.27 -12.99 0.48
N PRO A 13 -10.28 -13.38 -0.35
CA PRO A 13 -9.96 -14.78 -0.53
C PRO A 13 -9.46 -15.40 0.79
N ASP A 14 -9.98 -16.57 1.13
CA ASP A 14 -9.40 -17.41 2.17
C ASP A 14 -8.16 -18.10 1.58
N VAL A 15 -6.98 -17.58 1.90
CA VAL A 15 -5.70 -18.11 1.46
C VAL A 15 -4.78 -18.31 2.65
N PRO A 16 -3.94 -19.38 2.65
CA PRO A 16 -2.93 -19.53 3.69
C PRO A 16 -2.02 -18.31 3.77
N LEU A 17 -1.61 -17.91 4.98
CA LEU A 17 -0.60 -16.88 5.17
C LEU A 17 0.69 -17.30 4.46
N ALA A 18 0.94 -16.71 3.30
CA ALA A 18 2.11 -17.02 2.50
C ALA A 18 3.38 -16.42 3.13
N SER A 19 4.47 -17.17 3.05
CA SER A 19 5.79 -16.65 3.42
C SER A 19 6.16 -15.48 2.51
N THR A 20 6.41 -14.31 3.10
CA THR A 20 6.89 -13.12 2.38
C THR A 20 8.16 -13.42 1.58
N ARG A 21 9.07 -14.19 2.17
CA ARG A 21 10.31 -14.62 1.51
C ARG A 21 10.04 -15.45 0.25
N ALA A 22 9.19 -16.47 0.34
CA ALA A 22 8.89 -17.32 -0.82
C ALA A 22 8.19 -16.54 -1.95
N ALA A 23 7.32 -15.57 -1.62
CA ALA A 23 6.70 -14.70 -2.61
C ALA A 23 7.73 -13.76 -3.27
N LYS A 24 8.67 -13.18 -2.50
CA LYS A 24 9.78 -12.37 -3.03
C LYS A 24 10.69 -13.17 -3.96
N GLU A 25 11.02 -14.41 -3.59
CA GLU A 25 11.82 -15.31 -4.44
C GLU A 25 11.16 -15.55 -5.81
N ARG A 26 9.83 -15.79 -5.83
CA ARG A 26 9.07 -15.96 -7.09
C ARG A 26 9.02 -14.71 -7.95
N LEU A 27 8.94 -13.54 -7.33
CA LEU A 27 8.77 -12.26 -8.02
C LEU A 27 10.08 -11.50 -8.28
N GLY A 28 11.23 -12.03 -7.80
CA GLY A 28 12.54 -11.43 -8.02
C GLY A 28 12.89 -10.26 -7.07
N PHE A 29 12.26 -10.20 -5.88
CA PHE A 29 12.49 -9.14 -4.88
C PHE A 29 13.18 -9.64 -3.60
N THR A 30 13.97 -10.70 -3.68
CA THR A 30 14.52 -11.43 -2.52
C THR A 30 15.27 -10.53 -1.53
N ASP A 31 16.09 -9.61 -2.03
CA ASP A 31 16.97 -8.76 -1.22
C ASP A 31 16.36 -7.38 -0.93
N ARG A 32 15.06 -7.22 -1.12
CA ARG A 32 14.37 -5.94 -0.93
C ARG A 32 13.36 -6.01 0.21
N LYS A 33 13.21 -4.89 0.92
CA LYS A 33 12.08 -4.64 1.81
C LYS A 33 11.01 -3.89 1.06
N VAL A 34 9.90 -4.55 0.81
CA VAL A 34 8.89 -4.11 -0.15
C VAL A 34 7.75 -3.38 0.55
N ILE A 35 7.52 -2.15 0.13
CA ILE A 35 6.32 -1.37 0.41
C ILE A 35 5.42 -1.48 -0.81
N LEU A 36 4.13 -1.76 -0.64
CA LEU A 36 3.19 -1.93 -1.74
C LEU A 36 2.03 -0.96 -1.63
N THR A 37 1.69 -0.31 -2.75
CA THR A 37 0.37 0.31 -3.00
C THR A 37 -0.17 -0.26 -4.30
N PHE A 38 -1.43 -0.68 -4.33
CA PHE A 38 -2.02 -1.20 -5.57
C PHE A 38 -3.45 -0.71 -5.81
N GLY A 39 -3.89 -0.84 -7.05
CA GLY A 39 -5.20 -0.45 -7.55
C GLY A 39 -5.11 0.57 -8.68
N LEU A 40 -6.24 1.02 -9.19
CA LEU A 40 -6.29 2.03 -10.24
C LEU A 40 -5.64 3.34 -9.75
N MET A 41 -4.62 3.80 -10.45
CA MET A 41 -3.88 5.01 -10.08
C MET A 41 -4.69 6.27 -10.32
N SER A 42 -4.75 7.11 -9.30
CA SER A 42 -5.39 8.43 -9.34
C SER A 42 -4.82 9.31 -8.22
N PRO A 43 -4.92 10.64 -8.32
CA PRO A 43 -4.43 11.57 -7.29
C PRO A 43 -4.97 11.27 -5.89
N ASN A 44 -6.22 10.78 -5.78
CA ASN A 44 -6.80 10.41 -4.49
C ASN A 44 -6.06 9.28 -3.76
N LYS A 45 -5.20 8.55 -4.45
CA LYS A 45 -4.38 7.47 -3.84
C LYS A 45 -3.20 8.01 -3.03
N GLY A 46 -2.82 9.29 -3.19
CA GLY A 46 -1.73 9.93 -2.45
C GLY A 46 -0.37 9.29 -2.71
N ILE A 47 -0.14 8.77 -3.93
CA ILE A 47 1.12 8.10 -4.28
C ILE A 47 2.29 9.07 -4.14
N GLU A 48 2.06 10.35 -4.43
CA GLU A 48 3.00 11.45 -4.25
C GLU A 48 3.52 11.50 -2.81
N THR A 49 2.63 11.40 -1.83
CA THR A 49 2.97 11.38 -0.40
C THR A 49 3.94 10.25 -0.05
N MET A 50 3.74 9.08 -0.64
CA MET A 50 4.67 7.96 -0.44
C MET A 50 6.01 8.19 -1.12
N ILE A 51 6.03 8.75 -2.34
CA ILE A 51 7.26 9.09 -3.04
C ILE A 51 8.05 10.12 -2.23
N GLU A 52 7.40 11.14 -1.66
CA GLU A 52 8.00 12.14 -0.78
C GLU A 52 8.55 11.55 0.53
N ALA A 53 7.95 10.46 1.03
CA ALA A 53 8.43 9.77 2.22
C ALA A 53 9.65 8.86 1.97
N MET A 54 9.86 8.42 0.72
CA MET A 54 10.91 7.45 0.37
C MET A 54 12.33 7.90 0.70
N PRO A 55 12.76 9.16 0.55
CA PRO A 55 14.13 9.56 0.92
C PRO A 55 14.46 9.27 2.39
N GLU A 56 13.54 9.49 3.31
CA GLU A 56 13.74 9.14 4.72
C GLU A 56 13.75 7.63 4.94
N ILE A 57 12.85 6.91 4.28
CA ILE A 57 12.78 5.45 4.37
C ILE A 57 14.09 4.81 3.88
N VAL A 58 14.57 5.22 2.70
CA VAL A 58 15.83 4.71 2.10
C VAL A 58 17.04 5.04 2.96
N ARG A 59 17.10 6.25 3.53
CA ARG A 59 18.19 6.63 4.45
C ARG A 59 18.30 5.67 5.64
N ARG A 60 17.18 5.15 6.16
CA ARG A 60 17.11 4.23 7.31
C ARG A 60 17.13 2.75 6.91
N THR A 61 16.66 2.45 5.72
CA THR A 61 16.46 1.11 5.16
C THR A 61 16.88 1.13 3.69
N PRO A 62 18.20 1.04 3.39
CA PRO A 62 18.73 1.19 2.03
C PRO A 62 18.25 0.13 1.03
N ASP A 63 17.74 -1.00 1.49
CA ASP A 63 17.13 -2.07 0.70
C ASP A 63 15.61 -1.88 0.49
N ALA A 64 15.03 -0.76 0.93
CA ALA A 64 13.61 -0.47 0.72
C ALA A 64 13.28 -0.25 -0.76
N LEU A 65 12.12 -0.80 -1.17
CA LEU A 65 11.56 -0.65 -2.50
C LEU A 65 10.06 -0.35 -2.39
N TYR A 66 9.62 0.73 -3.00
CA TYR A 66 8.20 1.05 -3.13
C TYR A 66 7.67 0.55 -4.47
N VAL A 67 6.73 -0.38 -4.43
CA VAL A 67 6.06 -0.94 -5.61
C VAL A 67 4.67 -0.31 -5.73
N VAL A 68 4.44 0.40 -6.84
CA VAL A 68 3.14 0.98 -7.22
C VAL A 68 2.55 0.13 -8.33
N MET A 69 1.49 -0.61 -8.03
CA MET A 69 0.93 -1.58 -8.97
C MET A 69 -0.49 -1.23 -9.39
N GLY A 70 -0.69 -1.06 -10.68
CA GLY A 70 -2.00 -0.83 -11.29
C GLY A 70 -1.95 0.07 -12.52
N ALA A 71 -2.98 -0.04 -13.35
CA ALA A 71 -3.19 0.86 -14.48
C ALA A 71 -3.69 2.23 -14.02
N THR A 72 -3.49 3.25 -14.84
CA THR A 72 -4.11 4.57 -14.64
C THR A 72 -5.63 4.44 -14.65
N HIS A 73 -6.30 5.19 -13.77
CA HIS A 73 -7.77 5.16 -13.70
C HIS A 73 -8.37 5.50 -15.07
N PRO A 74 -9.34 4.72 -15.59
CA PRO A 74 -9.85 4.88 -16.97
C PRO A 74 -10.34 6.29 -17.32
N VAL A 75 -10.93 7.00 -16.34
CA VAL A 75 -11.38 8.39 -16.55
C VAL A 75 -10.18 9.29 -16.79
N LEU A 76 -9.14 9.20 -15.96
CA LEU A 76 -7.92 10.00 -16.09
C LEU A 76 -7.21 9.66 -17.41
N GLN A 77 -7.16 8.37 -17.74
CA GLN A 77 -6.53 7.93 -18.99
C GLN A 77 -7.27 8.48 -20.24
N ALA A 78 -8.60 8.56 -20.18
CA ALA A 78 -9.40 9.12 -21.27
C ALA A 78 -9.25 10.65 -21.39
N GLU A 79 -9.06 11.36 -20.27
CA GLU A 79 -8.95 12.83 -20.22
C GLU A 79 -7.54 13.34 -20.49
N ALA A 80 -6.52 12.68 -19.98
CA ALA A 80 -5.14 13.15 -19.96
C ALA A 80 -4.07 12.06 -20.27
N GLY A 81 -4.49 10.88 -20.71
CA GLY A 81 -3.56 9.77 -20.97
C GLY A 81 -2.83 9.32 -19.73
N GLU A 82 -1.51 9.17 -19.81
CA GLU A 82 -0.65 8.75 -18.70
C GLU A 82 -0.02 9.94 -17.94
N GLN A 83 -0.48 11.17 -18.16
CA GLN A 83 0.13 12.39 -17.56
C GLN A 83 0.32 12.28 -16.06
N TYR A 84 -0.64 11.70 -15.33
CA TYR A 84 -0.51 11.52 -13.88
C TYR A 84 0.66 10.60 -13.53
N ARG A 85 0.82 9.48 -14.23
CA ARG A 85 1.95 8.56 -14.05
C ARG A 85 3.28 9.23 -14.41
N ASP A 86 3.31 9.97 -15.51
CA ASP A 86 4.51 10.68 -15.97
C ASP A 86 4.97 11.70 -14.91
N THR A 87 4.02 12.39 -14.26
CA THR A 87 4.31 13.30 -13.13
C THR A 87 4.93 12.54 -11.96
N LEU A 88 4.39 11.39 -11.58
CA LEU A 88 4.95 10.56 -10.50
C LEU A 88 6.35 10.05 -10.86
N THR A 89 6.56 9.63 -12.11
CA THR A 89 7.87 9.17 -12.60
C THR A 89 8.90 10.29 -12.58
N ALA A 90 8.51 11.50 -12.99
CA ALA A 90 9.38 12.67 -12.89
C ALA A 90 9.77 12.99 -11.45
N GLN A 91 8.82 12.92 -10.51
CA GLN A 91 9.07 13.12 -9.07
C GLN A 91 10.05 12.07 -8.51
N VAL A 92 9.92 10.81 -8.90
CA VAL A 92 10.87 9.74 -8.53
C VAL A 92 12.28 10.08 -9.01
N HIS A 93 12.42 10.50 -10.26
CA HIS A 93 13.71 10.88 -10.85
C HIS A 93 14.32 12.11 -10.17
N GLU A 94 13.53 13.17 -9.94
CA GLU A 94 13.96 14.39 -9.25
C GLU A 94 14.49 14.13 -7.83
N LEU A 95 13.93 13.14 -7.14
CA LEU A 95 14.35 12.73 -5.80
C LEU A 95 15.48 11.69 -5.80
N GLY A 96 15.96 11.23 -6.98
CA GLY A 96 17.01 10.23 -7.12
C GLY A 96 16.58 8.85 -6.61
N LEU A 97 15.31 8.48 -6.80
CA LEU A 97 14.69 7.25 -6.28
C LEU A 97 14.49 6.17 -7.34
N ASP A 98 15.14 6.26 -8.50
CA ASP A 98 14.96 5.34 -9.64
C ASP A 98 15.18 3.88 -9.26
N ASP A 99 16.10 3.58 -8.32
CA ASP A 99 16.36 2.23 -7.81
C ASP A 99 15.46 1.82 -6.65
N HIS A 100 14.57 2.71 -6.19
CA HIS A 100 13.76 2.56 -4.98
C HIS A 100 12.25 2.64 -5.21
N VAL A 101 11.80 2.95 -6.43
CA VAL A 101 10.38 3.00 -6.80
C VAL A 101 10.18 2.27 -8.12
N VAL A 102 9.22 1.35 -8.13
CA VAL A 102 8.87 0.57 -9.33
C VAL A 102 7.39 0.71 -9.63
N PHE A 103 7.05 1.04 -10.88
CA PHE A 103 5.69 1.09 -11.37
C PHE A 103 5.37 -0.16 -12.19
N ILE A 104 4.38 -0.95 -11.75
CA ILE A 104 3.81 -2.07 -12.52
C ILE A 104 2.55 -1.54 -13.21
N ASN A 105 2.73 -0.96 -14.40
CA ASN A 105 1.68 -0.25 -15.16
C ASN A 105 0.76 -1.19 -15.92
N ARG A 106 0.04 -2.04 -15.21
CA ARG A 106 -0.97 -2.92 -15.82
C ARG A 106 -1.96 -3.43 -14.78
N PHE A 107 -3.09 -3.86 -15.27
CA PHE A 107 -3.99 -4.69 -14.47
C PHE A 107 -3.37 -6.10 -14.34
N VAL A 108 -3.32 -6.62 -13.13
CA VAL A 108 -2.85 -7.98 -12.84
C VAL A 108 -4.04 -8.88 -12.52
N ASP A 109 -3.93 -10.16 -12.84
CA ASP A 109 -4.94 -11.13 -12.46
C ASP A 109 -4.90 -11.42 -10.94
N ARG A 110 -5.90 -12.14 -10.45
CA ARG A 110 -6.02 -12.41 -9.02
C ARG A 110 -4.87 -13.24 -8.45
N PRO A 111 -4.39 -14.33 -9.07
CA PRO A 111 -3.22 -15.07 -8.57
C PRO A 111 -1.97 -14.18 -8.44
N GLU A 112 -1.66 -13.40 -9.45
CA GLU A 112 -0.52 -12.48 -9.44
C GLU A 112 -0.68 -11.37 -8.39
N LEU A 113 -1.88 -10.84 -8.21
CA LEU A 113 -2.19 -9.87 -7.15
C LEU A 113 -1.89 -10.45 -5.76
N LEU A 114 -2.33 -11.68 -5.49
CA LEU A 114 -2.10 -12.33 -4.21
C LEU A 114 -0.61 -12.57 -3.95
N ASP A 115 0.17 -12.92 -4.97
CA ASP A 115 1.62 -13.04 -4.84
C ASP A 115 2.29 -11.71 -4.52
N HIS A 116 1.86 -10.60 -5.14
CA HIS A 116 2.37 -9.27 -4.84
C HIS A 116 1.98 -8.81 -3.43
N ILE A 117 0.77 -9.08 -2.97
CA ILE A 117 0.39 -8.81 -1.58
C ILE A 117 1.22 -9.68 -0.62
N ALA A 118 1.42 -10.95 -0.93
CA ALA A 118 2.22 -11.86 -0.09
C ALA A 118 3.69 -11.43 0.04
N MET A 119 4.29 -10.85 -1.00
CA MET A 119 5.69 -10.40 -0.97
C MET A 119 5.89 -9.11 -0.18
N CYS A 120 4.84 -8.30 0.06
CA CYS A 120 5.02 -7.01 0.68
C CYS A 120 5.29 -7.12 2.19
N ASP A 121 6.22 -6.29 2.69
CA ASP A 121 6.51 -6.15 4.12
C ASP A 121 5.56 -5.17 4.78
N VAL A 122 5.17 -4.12 4.06
CA VAL A 122 4.23 -3.08 4.52
C VAL A 122 3.32 -2.67 3.36
N TYR A 123 2.02 -2.69 3.59
CA TYR A 123 1.05 -2.11 2.66
C TYR A 123 0.79 -0.63 3.03
N ALA A 124 0.98 0.27 2.07
CA ALA A 124 0.75 1.70 2.27
C ALA A 124 -0.50 2.17 1.51
N THR A 125 -1.37 2.91 2.19
CA THR A 125 -2.59 3.48 1.60
C THR A 125 -2.82 4.93 2.08
N PRO A 126 -2.04 5.89 1.53
CA PRO A 126 -2.07 7.30 1.94
C PRO A 126 -3.20 8.07 1.25
N TYR A 127 -4.42 7.51 1.21
CA TYR A 127 -5.55 8.11 0.51
C TYR A 127 -5.89 9.50 1.06
N LEU A 128 -6.26 10.41 0.15
CA LEU A 128 -6.52 11.80 0.50
C LEU A 128 -7.99 12.07 0.87
N ALA A 129 -8.93 11.22 0.44
CA ALA A 129 -10.35 11.40 0.73
C ALA A 129 -10.74 10.74 2.05
N ALA A 130 -10.99 11.55 3.08
CA ALA A 130 -11.41 11.08 4.40
C ALA A 130 -12.71 10.25 4.37
N ALA A 131 -13.63 10.56 3.47
CA ALA A 131 -14.92 9.89 3.34
C ALA A 131 -14.89 8.59 2.51
N GLN A 132 -13.72 8.00 2.29
CA GLN A 132 -13.59 6.71 1.60
C GLN A 132 -14.22 5.60 2.45
N MET A 133 -15.46 5.21 2.10
CA MET A 133 -16.27 4.25 2.87
C MET A 133 -15.78 2.80 2.73
N THR A 134 -15.19 2.44 1.59
CA THR A 134 -14.75 1.06 1.30
C THR A 134 -13.46 1.09 0.49
N SER A 135 -12.52 0.24 0.86
CA SER A 135 -11.28 0.01 0.12
C SER A 135 -11.04 -1.49 0.01
N GLY A 136 -11.26 -2.04 -1.18
CA GLY A 136 -10.99 -3.46 -1.46
C GLY A 136 -9.50 -3.78 -1.33
N THR A 137 -8.61 -2.83 -1.73
CA THR A 137 -7.16 -3.00 -1.62
C THR A 137 -6.70 -3.08 -0.17
N LEU A 138 -7.29 -2.28 0.73
CA LEU A 138 -7.05 -2.37 2.17
C LEU A 138 -7.56 -3.70 2.72
N ALA A 139 -8.80 -4.10 2.41
CA ALA A 139 -9.38 -5.35 2.90
C ALA A 139 -8.52 -6.56 2.50
N TYR A 140 -8.06 -6.63 1.24
CA TYR A 140 -7.18 -7.72 0.77
C TYR A 140 -5.84 -7.73 1.51
N SER A 141 -5.16 -6.58 1.62
CA SER A 141 -3.84 -6.52 2.26
C SER A 141 -3.92 -6.84 3.74
N HIS A 142 -4.87 -6.25 4.45
CA HIS A 142 -5.11 -6.50 5.86
C HIS A 142 -5.47 -7.98 6.09
N GLY A 143 -6.48 -8.51 5.40
CA GLY A 143 -6.90 -9.89 5.58
C GLY A 143 -5.87 -10.94 5.14
N MET A 144 -4.85 -10.57 4.37
CA MET A 144 -3.68 -11.40 4.09
C MET A 144 -2.55 -11.21 5.12
N GLY A 145 -2.85 -10.60 6.26
CA GLY A 145 -1.90 -10.41 7.36
C GLY A 145 -0.75 -9.44 7.03
N ARG A 146 -0.99 -8.45 6.17
CA ARG A 146 0.04 -7.43 5.89
C ARG A 146 -0.07 -6.26 6.85
N PRO A 147 1.04 -5.83 7.49
CA PRO A 147 1.05 -4.59 8.24
C PRO A 147 0.63 -3.42 7.34
N VAL A 148 -0.25 -2.57 7.84
CA VAL A 148 -0.81 -1.45 7.08
C VAL A 148 -0.36 -0.13 7.68
N VAL A 149 0.08 0.80 6.82
CA VAL A 149 0.22 2.23 7.17
C VAL A 149 -0.73 3.03 6.28
N SER A 150 -1.63 3.78 6.89
CA SER A 150 -2.76 4.42 6.21
C SER A 150 -3.05 5.81 6.73
N THR A 151 -3.65 6.66 5.90
CA THR A 151 -4.42 7.81 6.42
C THR A 151 -5.73 7.30 7.07
N PRO A 152 -6.31 8.05 8.03
CA PRO A 152 -7.51 7.62 8.75
C PRO A 152 -8.81 7.91 7.97
N TYR A 153 -8.89 7.48 6.69
CA TYR A 153 -10.18 7.48 6.01
C TYR A 153 -11.13 6.47 6.66
N TRP A 154 -12.42 6.63 6.50
CA TRP A 154 -13.44 5.91 7.29
C TRP A 154 -13.19 4.40 7.38
N HIS A 155 -12.99 3.71 6.26
CA HIS A 155 -12.74 2.27 6.28
C HIS A 155 -11.43 1.90 7.00
N ALA A 156 -10.36 2.68 6.82
CA ALA A 156 -9.09 2.42 7.49
C ALA A 156 -9.17 2.69 8.99
N ALA A 157 -9.85 3.78 9.39
CA ALA A 157 -10.05 4.11 10.80
C ALA A 157 -10.85 3.03 11.54
N GLU A 158 -11.84 2.42 10.87
CA GLU A 158 -12.62 1.32 11.43
C GLU A 158 -11.82 0.02 11.48
N LEU A 159 -11.22 -0.38 10.34
CA LEU A 159 -10.57 -1.68 10.20
C LEU A 159 -9.29 -1.80 11.04
N LEU A 160 -8.55 -0.70 11.23
CA LEU A 160 -7.27 -0.67 11.93
C LEU A 160 -7.37 -0.20 13.39
N ALA A 161 -8.59 -0.05 13.92
CA ALA A 161 -8.85 0.48 15.27
C ALA A 161 -8.25 -0.36 16.40
N ASP A 162 -8.04 -1.65 16.17
CA ASP A 162 -7.47 -2.61 17.13
C ASP A 162 -5.93 -2.61 17.20
N GLY A 163 -5.28 -1.73 16.41
CA GLY A 163 -3.82 -1.66 16.30
C GLY A 163 -3.23 -2.72 15.37
N SER A 164 -4.02 -3.22 14.42
CA SER A 164 -3.54 -4.05 13.30
C SER A 164 -2.90 -3.22 12.17
N GLY A 165 -2.79 -1.91 12.34
CA GLY A 165 -2.13 -0.97 11.43
C GLY A 165 -1.74 0.33 12.12
N VAL A 166 -1.04 1.20 11.39
CA VAL A 166 -0.65 2.55 11.81
C VAL A 166 -1.45 3.59 11.03
N LEU A 167 -2.08 4.51 11.76
CA LEU A 167 -2.84 5.61 11.16
C LEU A 167 -2.03 6.91 11.22
N ILE A 168 -1.77 7.50 10.07
CA ILE A 168 -1.07 8.78 9.92
C ILE A 168 -2.11 9.88 9.66
N PRO A 169 -2.19 10.91 10.51
CA PRO A 169 -3.14 12.01 10.33
C PRO A 169 -2.99 12.70 8.96
N PHE A 170 -4.11 13.16 8.38
CA PHE A 170 -4.10 13.84 7.08
C PHE A 170 -3.25 15.13 7.05
N ASP A 171 -3.13 15.81 8.18
CA ASP A 171 -2.33 17.01 8.36
C ASP A 171 -0.84 16.74 8.67
N ASN A 172 -0.44 15.46 8.74
CA ASN A 172 0.94 15.05 9.00
C ASN A 172 1.44 14.00 7.98
N PRO A 173 1.45 14.28 6.67
CA PRO A 173 1.91 13.32 5.66
C PRO A 173 3.38 12.88 5.86
N ALA A 174 4.22 13.73 6.47
CA ALA A 174 5.59 13.40 6.80
C ALA A 174 5.71 12.22 7.80
N GLY A 175 4.65 11.88 8.52
CA GLY A 175 4.62 10.73 9.43
C GLY A 175 4.75 9.37 8.73
N PHE A 176 4.50 9.28 7.42
CA PHE A 176 4.65 8.02 6.67
C PHE A 176 6.10 7.52 6.67
N GLY A 177 7.07 8.40 6.47
CA GLY A 177 8.49 8.04 6.42
C GLY A 177 8.96 7.30 7.68
N PRO A 178 8.90 7.92 8.87
CA PRO A 178 9.28 7.29 10.12
C PRO A 178 8.51 6.00 10.40
N ALA A 179 7.17 6.01 10.25
CA ALA A 179 6.33 4.86 10.58
C ALA A 179 6.67 3.63 9.73
N ILE A 180 6.87 3.81 8.43
CA ILE A 180 7.24 2.71 7.53
C ILE A 180 8.67 2.24 7.82
N ALA A 181 9.64 3.15 8.02
CA ALA A 181 11.01 2.79 8.33
C ALA A 181 11.12 2.00 9.64
N ASP A 182 10.33 2.37 10.66
CA ASP A 182 10.26 1.64 11.93
C ASP A 182 9.73 0.20 11.71
N LEU A 183 8.63 0.05 10.99
CA LEU A 183 8.06 -1.26 10.65
C LEU A 183 9.03 -2.10 9.81
N LEU A 184 9.68 -1.53 8.80
CA LEU A 184 10.65 -2.26 7.96
C LEU A 184 11.85 -2.76 8.79
N SER A 185 12.22 -2.04 9.84
CA SER A 185 13.34 -2.39 10.74
C SER A 185 12.95 -3.39 11.83
N ASN A 186 11.63 -3.57 12.10
CA ASN A 186 11.12 -4.40 13.20
C ASN A 186 10.24 -5.54 12.69
N GLU A 187 10.86 -6.67 12.34
CA GLU A 187 10.15 -7.86 11.86
C GLU A 187 9.17 -8.42 12.90
N THR A 188 9.54 -8.40 14.18
CA THR A 188 8.69 -8.91 15.26
C THR A 188 7.38 -8.13 15.33
N GLU A 189 7.44 -6.82 15.20
CA GLU A 189 6.26 -5.96 15.21
C GLU A 189 5.40 -6.18 13.95
N ARG A 190 6.02 -6.26 12.75
CA ARG A 190 5.31 -6.59 11.52
C ARG A 190 4.54 -7.90 11.63
N LEU A 191 5.17 -8.95 12.16
CA LEU A 191 4.53 -10.26 12.34
C LEU A 191 3.43 -10.21 13.41
N ALA A 192 3.61 -9.43 14.48
CA ALA A 192 2.59 -9.26 15.51
C ALA A 192 1.36 -8.51 14.96
N MET A 193 1.59 -7.46 14.19
CA MET A 193 0.54 -6.68 13.51
C MET A 193 -0.23 -7.53 12.50
N GLY A 194 0.48 -8.27 11.64
CA GLY A 194 -0.13 -9.16 10.65
C GLY A 194 -0.93 -10.31 11.24
N ARG A 195 -0.65 -10.74 12.49
CA ARG A 195 -1.46 -11.76 13.18
C ARG A 195 -2.74 -11.22 13.80
N LYS A 196 -2.86 -9.89 13.98
CA LYS A 196 -4.10 -9.26 14.43
C LYS A 196 -5.07 -9.01 13.28
N ALA A 197 -4.53 -8.86 12.08
CA ALA A 197 -5.29 -8.67 10.85
C ALA A 197 -5.98 -9.96 10.40
#